data_975cccc3ce2042ac79dd96a5b38a404b
#
_entry.id   975cccc3ce2042ac79dd96a5b38a404b
#
_cell.length_a   1.000
_cell.length_b   1.000
_cell.length_c   1.000
_cell.angle_alpha   90.00
_cell.angle_beta   90.00
_cell.angle_gamma   90.00
#
_symmetry.space_group_name_H-M   'P 1'
#
loop_
_entity.id
_entity.type
_entity.pdbx_description
1 polymer ?
#
loop_
_entity_poly.entity_id
_entity_poly.type
_entity_poly.pdbx_seq_one_letter_code
_entity_poly.pdbx_strand_id
1 'polypeptide(L)'
;MNAQEQAQFRWNHVAKPLNSLGKLEQLVVQIAGIQQTADVCINKRCALICCGDHGVVAEGVSQSGSEVTALVAQSIVAGTANINLMASVSGTDVYALDFGMVTPVAGTIDCRIAAGTRNMAREPAMTRAQAEQAVQAGIDAVARMKARGYQLIATGEMGIGNTTASTAMACALLRCSPEDITGRGAGLSDAGLQRKKAAIQRALSIHHPDADDALDVLAKVGGFEIAGMVGIFLGGLRHHVPIIIDGVISAVAALTAVRIDPASKSAMLPAHMSHEPAVVRIMSELGMSPIIHADMALGEGTGAVSLLPLLDMALKVYHGPHTFDELGISAYEPQEGKA
;
A
#
# COMPACT_ATOMS: atom_id res chain seq x y z
N MET A 1 -26.95 15.80 4.32
CA MET A 1 -25.99 14.73 4.76
C MET A 1 -25.06 14.43 3.59
N ASN A 2 -23.76 14.43 3.81
CA ASN A 2 -22.76 13.94 2.86
C ASN A 2 -22.78 12.39 2.82
N ALA A 3 -22.02 11.77 1.90
CA ALA A 3 -22.01 10.31 1.74
C ALA A 3 -21.58 9.54 3.00
N GLN A 4 -20.63 10.07 3.77
CA GLN A 4 -20.19 9.44 5.02
C GLN A 4 -21.29 9.49 6.10
N GLU A 5 -21.95 10.65 6.24
CA GLU A 5 -23.07 10.82 7.17
C GLU A 5 -24.23 9.89 6.81
N GLN A 6 -24.53 9.74 5.52
CA GLN A 6 -25.54 8.79 5.04
C GLN A 6 -25.17 7.34 5.32
N ALA A 7 -23.88 6.99 5.11
CA ALA A 7 -23.40 5.64 5.40
C ALA A 7 -23.44 5.33 6.90
N GLN A 8 -23.05 6.29 7.75
CA GLN A 8 -23.17 6.15 9.20
C GLN A 8 -24.62 6.03 9.64
N PHE A 9 -25.50 6.85 9.05
CA PHE A 9 -26.95 6.74 9.31
C PHE A 9 -27.47 5.35 8.96
N ARG A 10 -27.10 4.80 7.80
CA ARG A 10 -27.48 3.45 7.41
C ARG A 10 -26.98 2.39 8.42
N TRP A 11 -25.72 2.47 8.86
CA TRP A 11 -25.17 1.59 9.89
C TRP A 11 -25.98 1.64 11.20
N ASN A 12 -26.40 2.82 11.62
CA ASN A 12 -27.18 3.00 12.85
C ASN A 12 -28.59 2.41 12.74
N HIS A 13 -29.08 2.14 11.53
CA HIS A 13 -30.40 1.51 11.27
C HIS A 13 -30.33 -0.01 11.02
N VAL A 14 -29.13 -0.57 10.84
CA VAL A 14 -28.95 -2.03 10.86
C VAL A 14 -29.25 -2.56 12.27
N ALA A 15 -30.08 -3.60 12.39
CA ALA A 15 -30.50 -4.16 13.67
C ALA A 15 -29.35 -4.90 14.38
N LYS A 16 -28.46 -4.14 14.99
CA LYS A 16 -27.31 -4.60 15.77
C LYS A 16 -26.91 -3.55 16.81
N PRO A 17 -26.11 -3.89 17.83
CA PRO A 17 -25.54 -2.86 18.70
C PRO A 17 -24.74 -1.83 17.92
N LEU A 18 -24.83 -0.56 18.28
CA LEU A 18 -24.11 0.52 17.64
C LEU A 18 -22.59 0.23 17.64
N ASN A 19 -21.95 0.48 16.50
CA ASN A 19 -20.51 0.30 16.29
C ASN A 19 -19.97 -1.12 16.58
N SER A 20 -20.82 -2.15 16.59
CA SER A 20 -20.43 -3.51 17.01
C SER A 20 -19.53 -4.27 16.04
N LEU A 21 -19.41 -3.83 14.78
CA LEU A 21 -18.38 -4.30 13.84
C LEU A 21 -17.10 -3.44 13.85
N GLY A 22 -17.06 -2.41 14.70
CA GLY A 22 -15.86 -1.62 14.97
C GLY A 22 -15.25 -1.00 13.73
N LYS A 23 -13.96 -1.28 13.49
CA LYS A 23 -13.20 -0.71 12.36
C LYS A 23 -13.78 -1.07 11.00
N LEU A 24 -14.49 -2.20 10.86
CA LEU A 24 -15.09 -2.57 9.58
C LEU A 24 -16.20 -1.59 9.19
N GLU A 25 -17.01 -1.11 10.15
CA GLU A 25 -18.00 -0.05 9.89
C GLU A 25 -17.33 1.25 9.46
N GLN A 26 -16.24 1.63 10.16
CA GLN A 26 -15.47 2.83 9.85
C GLN A 26 -14.89 2.78 8.44
N LEU A 27 -14.36 1.63 8.00
CA LEU A 27 -13.87 1.47 6.63
C LEU A 27 -14.97 1.61 5.59
N VAL A 28 -16.16 1.05 5.81
CA VAL A 28 -17.29 1.22 4.88
C VAL A 28 -17.73 2.68 4.81
N VAL A 29 -17.76 3.40 5.94
CA VAL A 29 -18.07 4.84 5.98
C VAL A 29 -16.97 5.64 5.22
N GLN A 30 -15.70 5.27 5.40
CA GLN A 30 -14.60 5.89 4.68
C GLN A 30 -14.72 5.66 3.16
N ILE A 31 -15.00 4.42 2.74
CA ILE A 31 -15.21 4.07 1.33
C ILE A 31 -16.38 4.89 0.75
N ALA A 32 -17.48 5.04 1.49
CA ALA A 32 -18.60 5.89 1.08
C ALA A 32 -18.16 7.33 0.80
N GLY A 33 -17.31 7.89 1.67
CA GLY A 33 -16.74 9.23 1.47
C GLY A 33 -15.85 9.32 0.24
N ILE A 34 -15.00 8.30 -0.01
CA ILE A 34 -14.13 8.25 -1.20
C ILE A 34 -14.97 8.13 -2.47
N GLN A 35 -15.94 7.22 -2.50
CA GLN A 35 -16.81 6.98 -3.65
C GLN A 35 -17.89 8.05 -3.83
N GLN A 36 -18.05 8.95 -2.84
CA GLN A 36 -19.08 10.00 -2.81
C GLN A 36 -20.51 9.47 -2.89
N THR A 37 -20.75 8.27 -2.37
CA THR A 37 -22.06 7.62 -2.30
C THR A 37 -22.16 6.71 -1.09
N ALA A 38 -23.33 6.68 -0.44
CA ALA A 38 -23.65 5.72 0.61
C ALA A 38 -23.99 4.33 0.06
N ASP A 39 -24.23 4.19 -1.22
CA ASP A 39 -24.37 2.90 -1.90
C ASP A 39 -22.99 2.34 -2.28
N VAL A 40 -22.26 1.91 -1.23
CA VAL A 40 -20.88 1.45 -1.32
C VAL A 40 -20.78 0.19 -2.15
N CYS A 41 -19.95 0.19 -3.18
CA CYS A 41 -19.70 -0.96 -4.04
C CYS A 41 -18.22 -1.18 -4.28
N ILE A 42 -17.74 -2.41 -4.05
CA ILE A 42 -16.35 -2.84 -4.30
C ILE A 42 -16.30 -4.16 -5.09
N ASN A 43 -17.35 -4.48 -5.81
CA ASN A 43 -17.50 -5.77 -6.50
C ASN A 43 -16.43 -5.97 -7.58
N LYS A 44 -16.08 -4.90 -8.32
CA LYS A 44 -15.00 -4.96 -9.29
C LYS A 44 -13.74 -4.32 -8.69
N ARG A 45 -12.78 -5.15 -8.37
CA ARG A 45 -11.57 -4.78 -7.64
C ARG A 45 -10.33 -5.43 -8.23
N CYS A 46 -9.18 -4.81 -8.06
CA CYS A 46 -7.91 -5.36 -8.52
C CYS A 46 -6.77 -5.11 -7.51
N ALA A 47 -5.73 -5.93 -7.62
CA ALA A 47 -4.43 -5.72 -7.01
C ALA A 47 -3.44 -5.25 -8.08
N LEU A 48 -2.76 -4.14 -7.83
CA LEU A 48 -1.71 -3.59 -8.68
C LEU A 48 -0.36 -3.86 -8.02
N ILE A 49 0.42 -4.77 -8.63
CA ILE A 49 1.72 -5.19 -8.13
C ILE A 49 2.80 -4.42 -8.88
N CYS A 50 3.35 -3.39 -8.25
CA CYS A 50 4.41 -2.57 -8.82
C CYS A 50 5.73 -3.32 -8.77
N CYS A 51 6.39 -3.52 -9.91
CA CYS A 51 7.63 -4.27 -10.05
C CYS A 51 8.78 -3.34 -10.42
N GLY A 52 9.93 -3.48 -9.71
CA GLY A 52 11.12 -2.69 -9.98
C GLY A 52 12.36 -3.26 -9.31
N ASP A 53 13.53 -3.07 -9.91
CA ASP A 53 14.81 -3.53 -9.39
C ASP A 53 15.63 -2.41 -8.77
N HIS A 54 16.49 -2.78 -7.81
CA HIS A 54 17.27 -1.85 -7.02
C HIS A 54 18.76 -2.09 -7.17
N GLY A 55 19.52 -1.07 -7.57
CA GLY A 55 20.99 -1.14 -7.68
C GLY A 55 21.69 -1.39 -6.33
N VAL A 56 21.04 -1.12 -5.21
CA VAL A 56 21.60 -1.39 -3.88
C VAL A 56 21.80 -2.88 -3.58
N VAL A 57 21.21 -3.77 -4.37
CA VAL A 57 21.46 -5.23 -4.29
C VAL A 57 22.96 -5.55 -4.41
N ALA A 58 23.73 -4.74 -5.15
CA ALA A 58 25.18 -4.86 -5.26
C ALA A 58 25.93 -4.73 -3.91
N GLU A 59 25.33 -4.19 -2.87
CA GLU A 59 25.88 -4.11 -1.51
C GLU A 59 25.64 -5.38 -0.67
N GLY A 60 25.08 -6.45 -1.27
CA GLY A 60 24.83 -7.72 -0.57
C GLY A 60 23.73 -7.64 0.49
N VAL A 61 22.70 -6.85 0.23
CA VAL A 61 21.56 -6.58 1.12
C VAL A 61 20.38 -7.51 0.89
N SER A 62 20.53 -8.49 0.01
CA SER A 62 19.52 -9.52 -0.29
C SER A 62 20.19 -10.89 -0.41
N GLN A 63 19.41 -11.98 -0.21
CA GLN A 63 19.86 -13.35 -0.44
C GLN A 63 19.82 -13.76 -1.92
N SER A 64 19.04 -13.06 -2.73
CA SER A 64 18.85 -13.30 -4.17
C SER A 64 19.19 -12.07 -4.98
N GLY A 65 19.44 -12.26 -6.27
CA GLY A 65 19.66 -11.19 -7.23
C GLY A 65 18.38 -10.70 -7.90
N SER A 66 18.51 -9.68 -8.74
CA SER A 66 17.40 -9.03 -9.45
C SER A 66 16.66 -9.96 -10.42
N GLU A 67 17.24 -11.12 -10.80
CA GLU A 67 16.58 -12.11 -11.63
C GLU A 67 15.28 -12.64 -10.99
N VAL A 68 15.20 -12.67 -9.66
CA VAL A 68 14.01 -13.14 -8.93
C VAL A 68 12.83 -12.19 -9.12
N THR A 69 13.06 -10.89 -9.25
CA THR A 69 12.01 -9.91 -9.56
C THR A 69 11.25 -10.29 -10.83
N ALA A 70 11.97 -10.57 -11.91
CA ALA A 70 11.37 -10.96 -13.19
C ALA A 70 10.66 -12.33 -13.13
N LEU A 71 11.23 -13.30 -12.40
CA LEU A 71 10.61 -14.64 -12.23
C LEU A 71 9.29 -14.56 -11.48
N VAL A 72 9.23 -13.76 -10.41
CA VAL A 72 7.98 -13.57 -9.67
C VAL A 72 6.97 -12.77 -10.51
N ALA A 73 7.40 -11.72 -11.23
CA ALA A 73 6.53 -10.98 -12.13
C ALA A 73 5.94 -11.88 -13.23
N GLN A 74 6.72 -12.83 -13.78
CA GLN A 74 6.23 -13.86 -14.72
C GLN A 74 5.15 -14.73 -14.07
N SER A 75 5.37 -15.17 -12.83
CA SER A 75 4.39 -15.98 -12.08
C SER A 75 3.11 -15.19 -11.80
N ILE A 76 3.20 -13.89 -11.52
CA ILE A 76 2.03 -13.01 -11.35
C ILE A 76 1.24 -12.91 -12.66
N VAL A 77 1.91 -12.68 -13.78
CA VAL A 77 1.27 -12.61 -15.11
C VAL A 77 0.65 -13.95 -15.49
N ALA A 78 1.29 -15.07 -15.14
CA ALA A 78 0.79 -16.42 -15.40
C ALA A 78 -0.38 -16.83 -14.48
N GLY A 79 -0.68 -16.04 -13.43
CA GLY A 79 -1.75 -16.35 -12.48
C GLY A 79 -1.37 -17.40 -11.43
N THR A 80 -0.09 -17.68 -11.21
CA THR A 80 0.40 -18.76 -10.33
C THR A 80 1.12 -18.28 -9.08
N ALA A 81 1.38 -16.98 -8.93
CA ALA A 81 2.02 -16.41 -7.75
C ALA A 81 1.09 -16.47 -6.51
N ASN A 82 1.68 -16.33 -5.31
CA ASN A 82 0.92 -16.36 -4.06
C ASN A 82 -0.20 -15.32 -4.04
N ILE A 83 0.06 -14.12 -4.53
CA ILE A 83 -0.95 -13.07 -4.64
C ILE A 83 -2.14 -13.50 -5.51
N ASN A 84 -1.93 -14.20 -6.63
CA ASN A 84 -3.01 -14.67 -7.49
C ASN A 84 -3.90 -15.67 -6.74
N LEU A 85 -3.29 -16.60 -6.01
CA LEU A 85 -4.02 -17.62 -5.23
C LEU A 85 -4.84 -16.96 -4.12
N MET A 86 -4.27 -16.02 -3.36
CA MET A 86 -4.97 -15.32 -2.29
C MET A 86 -6.06 -14.38 -2.84
N ALA A 87 -5.77 -13.65 -3.92
CA ALA A 87 -6.73 -12.74 -4.56
C ALA A 87 -7.94 -13.47 -5.13
N SER A 88 -7.78 -14.72 -5.57
CA SER A 88 -8.87 -15.55 -6.10
C SER A 88 -9.98 -15.80 -5.08
N VAL A 89 -9.66 -15.85 -3.79
CA VAL A 89 -10.64 -16.04 -2.69
C VAL A 89 -11.70 -14.93 -2.67
N SER A 90 -11.33 -13.73 -3.09
CA SER A 90 -12.21 -12.56 -3.12
C SER A 90 -12.56 -12.11 -4.55
N GLY A 91 -12.28 -12.91 -5.57
CA GLY A 91 -12.55 -12.57 -6.97
C GLY A 91 -11.84 -11.28 -7.42
N THR A 92 -10.60 -11.10 -6.99
CA THR A 92 -9.81 -9.89 -7.25
C THR A 92 -8.87 -10.13 -8.43
N ASP A 93 -8.94 -9.28 -9.45
CA ASP A 93 -8.01 -9.32 -10.58
C ASP A 93 -6.61 -8.86 -10.14
N VAL A 94 -5.55 -9.48 -10.69
CA VAL A 94 -4.16 -9.14 -10.34
C VAL A 94 -3.42 -8.68 -11.59
N TYR A 95 -2.72 -7.54 -11.48
CA TYR A 95 -1.92 -6.96 -12.55
C TYR A 95 -0.51 -6.66 -12.07
N ALA A 96 0.50 -7.13 -12.78
CA ALA A 96 1.89 -6.71 -12.60
C ALA A 96 2.16 -5.47 -13.45
N LEU A 97 2.78 -4.45 -12.86
CA LEU A 97 3.16 -3.18 -13.49
C LEU A 97 4.69 -3.09 -13.50
N ASP A 98 5.31 -3.00 -14.66
CA ASP A 98 6.76 -2.78 -14.76
C ASP A 98 7.08 -1.29 -14.63
N PHE A 99 7.62 -0.88 -13.47
CA PHE A 99 8.14 0.46 -13.25
C PHE A 99 9.63 0.57 -13.52
N GLY A 100 10.35 -0.56 -13.53
CA GLY A 100 11.79 -0.54 -13.73
C GLY A 100 12.46 -1.86 -13.38
N MET A 101 11.98 -2.97 -13.89
CA MET A 101 12.70 -4.24 -13.81
C MET A 101 13.91 -4.21 -14.74
N VAL A 102 15.05 -4.82 -14.36
CA VAL A 102 16.21 -4.97 -15.24
C VAL A 102 15.83 -5.84 -16.45
N THR A 103 15.12 -6.94 -16.19
CA THR A 103 14.62 -7.84 -17.24
C THR A 103 13.13 -7.60 -17.43
N PRO A 104 12.69 -7.06 -18.58
CA PRO A 104 11.27 -6.87 -18.88
C PRO A 104 10.51 -8.21 -18.95
N VAL A 105 9.26 -8.22 -18.50
CA VAL A 105 8.39 -9.38 -18.52
C VAL A 105 7.19 -9.11 -19.44
N ALA A 106 6.98 -9.97 -20.44
CA ALA A 106 5.82 -9.85 -21.32
C ALA A 106 4.52 -10.05 -20.54
N GLY A 107 3.50 -9.23 -20.82
CA GLY A 107 2.19 -9.28 -20.16
C GLY A 107 2.07 -8.36 -18.95
N THR A 108 3.14 -7.73 -18.51
CA THR A 108 3.06 -6.63 -17.52
C THR A 108 2.48 -5.37 -18.15
N ILE A 109 1.84 -4.54 -17.35
CA ILE A 109 1.46 -3.18 -17.75
C ILE A 109 2.74 -2.33 -17.78
N ASP A 110 3.01 -1.72 -18.93
CA ASP A 110 4.19 -0.87 -19.11
C ASP A 110 4.00 0.48 -18.40
N CYS A 111 4.82 0.68 -17.36
CA CYS A 111 5.00 1.91 -16.61
C CYS A 111 6.50 2.24 -16.44
N ARG A 112 7.34 1.65 -17.29
CA ARG A 112 8.79 1.59 -17.15
C ARG A 112 9.46 2.96 -17.25
N ILE A 113 10.27 3.28 -16.27
CA ILE A 113 11.07 4.51 -16.20
C ILE A 113 12.52 4.24 -16.67
N ALA A 114 13.13 3.18 -16.12
CA ALA A 114 14.48 2.76 -16.47
C ALA A 114 14.70 1.29 -16.09
N ALA A 115 15.86 0.73 -16.42
CA ALA A 115 16.25 -0.65 -16.09
C ALA A 115 16.85 -0.71 -14.66
N GLY A 116 16.01 -0.68 -13.63
CA GLY A 116 16.42 -0.63 -12.24
C GLY A 116 16.90 0.75 -11.79
N THR A 117 16.90 0.97 -10.46
CA THR A 117 17.51 2.18 -9.89
C THR A 117 19.04 2.06 -9.87
N ARG A 118 19.72 3.19 -9.70
CA ARG A 118 21.13 3.19 -9.35
C ARG A 118 21.33 2.73 -7.89
N ASN A 119 22.59 2.45 -7.54
CA ASN A 119 22.94 2.05 -6.18
C ASN A 119 22.94 3.27 -5.24
N MET A 120 21.90 3.38 -4.41
CA MET A 120 21.76 4.51 -3.47
C MET A 120 22.90 4.63 -2.46
N ALA A 121 23.68 3.55 -2.22
CA ALA A 121 24.84 3.62 -1.34
C ALA A 121 26.07 4.31 -2.00
N ARG A 122 25.96 4.71 -3.27
CA ARG A 122 27.04 5.35 -4.07
C ARG A 122 26.59 6.64 -4.73
N GLU A 123 25.40 6.65 -5.29
CA GLU A 123 24.81 7.79 -5.99
C GLU A 123 23.28 7.81 -5.77
N PRO A 124 22.56 8.92 -6.03
CA PRO A 124 21.11 8.95 -5.90
C PRO A 124 20.43 7.83 -6.69
N ALA A 125 19.43 7.16 -6.10
CA ALA A 125 18.75 6.02 -6.71
C ALA A 125 18.17 6.35 -8.10
N MET A 126 17.65 7.55 -8.26
CA MET A 126 17.10 8.08 -9.51
C MET A 126 17.21 9.61 -9.56
N THR A 127 16.95 10.20 -10.71
CA THR A 127 16.77 11.65 -10.80
C THR A 127 15.41 12.06 -10.27
N ARG A 128 15.25 13.31 -9.82
CA ARG A 128 13.94 13.85 -9.41
C ARG A 128 12.90 13.72 -10.54
N ALA A 129 13.28 14.02 -11.77
CA ALA A 129 12.41 13.88 -12.93
C ALA A 129 11.92 12.44 -13.13
N GLN A 130 12.78 11.44 -12.91
CA GLN A 130 12.41 10.03 -12.97
C GLN A 130 11.43 9.66 -11.84
N ALA A 131 11.64 10.18 -10.63
CA ALA A 131 10.72 9.97 -9.51
C ALA A 131 9.33 10.57 -9.84
N GLU A 132 9.29 11.80 -10.35
CA GLU A 132 8.04 12.46 -10.77
C GLU A 132 7.33 11.71 -11.89
N GLN A 133 8.06 11.18 -12.89
CA GLN A 133 7.52 10.35 -13.96
C GLN A 133 6.90 9.05 -13.43
N ALA A 134 7.57 8.38 -12.49
CA ALA A 134 7.06 7.16 -11.89
C ALA A 134 5.79 7.42 -11.06
N VAL A 135 5.77 8.51 -10.28
CA VAL A 135 4.58 8.96 -9.55
C VAL A 135 3.43 9.23 -10.53
N GLN A 136 3.68 9.96 -11.63
CA GLN A 136 2.65 10.22 -12.62
C GLN A 136 2.12 8.94 -13.27
N ALA A 137 3.00 7.99 -13.61
CA ALA A 137 2.60 6.68 -14.15
C ALA A 137 1.69 5.89 -13.18
N GLY A 138 1.94 6.00 -11.87
CA GLY A 138 1.07 5.43 -10.84
C GLY A 138 -0.31 6.08 -10.79
N ILE A 139 -0.39 7.41 -10.88
CA ILE A 139 -1.66 8.15 -10.97
C ILE A 139 -2.44 7.71 -12.22
N ASP A 140 -1.77 7.61 -13.36
CA ASP A 140 -2.37 7.21 -14.64
C ASP A 140 -2.85 5.75 -14.61
N ALA A 141 -2.17 4.88 -13.85
CA ALA A 141 -2.62 3.51 -13.62
C ALA A 141 -3.96 3.47 -12.91
N VAL A 142 -4.16 4.30 -11.86
CA VAL A 142 -5.46 4.40 -11.17
C VAL A 142 -6.54 4.93 -12.11
N ALA A 143 -6.26 5.98 -12.90
CA ALA A 143 -7.20 6.52 -13.89
C ALA A 143 -7.65 5.44 -14.89
N ARG A 144 -6.69 4.65 -15.41
CA ARG A 144 -6.98 3.52 -16.32
C ARG A 144 -7.84 2.44 -15.67
N MET A 145 -7.59 2.08 -14.42
CA MET A 145 -8.40 1.10 -13.71
C MET A 145 -9.79 1.63 -13.41
N LYS A 146 -9.93 2.90 -13.00
CA LYS A 146 -11.23 3.55 -12.84
C LYS A 146 -12.04 3.55 -14.12
N ALA A 147 -11.44 3.88 -15.26
CA ALA A 147 -12.09 3.86 -16.58
C ALA A 147 -12.54 2.44 -16.99
N ARG A 148 -11.86 1.39 -16.52
CA ARG A 148 -12.25 -0.01 -16.67
C ARG A 148 -13.32 -0.47 -15.68
N GLY A 149 -13.78 0.42 -14.80
CA GLY A 149 -14.85 0.19 -13.83
C GLY A 149 -14.38 -0.41 -12.50
N TYR A 150 -13.08 -0.44 -12.21
CA TYR A 150 -12.60 -0.88 -10.89
C TYR A 150 -12.98 0.14 -9.81
N GLN A 151 -13.47 -0.36 -8.68
CA GLN A 151 -14.07 0.39 -7.60
C GLN A 151 -13.19 0.42 -6.34
N LEU A 152 -12.18 -0.46 -6.30
CA LEU A 152 -11.20 -0.55 -5.23
C LEU A 152 -9.90 -1.15 -5.78
N ILE A 153 -8.77 -0.65 -5.29
CA ILE A 153 -7.43 -1.12 -5.67
C ILE A 153 -6.66 -1.53 -4.41
N ALA A 154 -6.12 -2.74 -4.41
CA ALA A 154 -5.11 -3.20 -3.45
C ALA A 154 -3.72 -2.91 -4.01
N THR A 155 -2.82 -2.35 -3.20
CA THR A 155 -1.42 -2.19 -3.59
C THR A 155 -0.62 -3.43 -3.29
N GLY A 156 0.40 -3.69 -4.07
CA GLY A 156 1.42 -4.69 -3.85
C GLY A 156 2.71 -4.30 -4.56
N GLU A 157 3.75 -5.03 -4.32
CA GLU A 157 5.06 -4.76 -4.88
C GLU A 157 5.86 -6.05 -5.14
N MET A 158 6.82 -5.96 -6.03
CA MET A 158 7.87 -6.96 -6.23
C MET A 158 9.17 -6.29 -6.67
N GLY A 159 10.21 -6.39 -5.83
CA GLY A 159 11.51 -5.79 -6.14
C GLY A 159 12.59 -6.25 -5.18
N ILE A 160 13.54 -7.04 -5.68
CA ILE A 160 14.66 -7.46 -4.82
C ILE A 160 15.48 -6.23 -4.41
N GLY A 161 15.65 -6.04 -3.10
CA GLY A 161 16.32 -4.87 -2.50
C GLY A 161 15.39 -3.75 -2.02
N ASN A 162 14.10 -3.79 -2.34
CA ASN A 162 13.15 -2.73 -2.01
C ASN A 162 12.94 -2.50 -0.51
N THR A 163 13.07 -3.53 0.34
CA THR A 163 13.02 -3.34 1.80
C THR A 163 14.19 -2.49 2.31
N THR A 164 15.33 -2.47 1.59
CA THR A 164 16.47 -1.59 1.92
C THR A 164 16.13 -0.14 1.56
N ALA A 165 15.61 0.10 0.36
CA ALA A 165 15.16 1.42 -0.09
C ALA A 165 14.03 1.95 0.81
N SER A 166 13.01 1.14 1.10
CA SER A 166 11.91 1.52 1.97
C SER A 166 12.36 1.89 3.38
N THR A 167 13.31 1.13 3.95
CA THR A 167 13.87 1.47 5.27
C THR A 167 14.65 2.77 5.22
N ALA A 168 15.44 3.02 4.16
CA ALA A 168 16.16 4.29 4.00
C ALA A 168 15.20 5.47 3.89
N MET A 169 14.13 5.34 3.10
CA MET A 169 13.07 6.35 3.01
C MET A 169 12.39 6.59 4.36
N ALA A 170 12.02 5.51 5.07
CA ALA A 170 11.41 5.62 6.39
C ALA A 170 12.33 6.32 7.39
N CYS A 171 13.63 5.99 7.42
CA CYS A 171 14.61 6.68 8.26
C CYS A 171 14.67 8.19 7.97
N ALA A 172 14.70 8.57 6.69
CA ALA A 172 14.73 9.98 6.29
C ALA A 172 13.44 10.70 6.70
N LEU A 173 12.27 10.18 6.30
CA LEU A 173 10.97 10.81 6.54
C LEU A 173 10.59 10.90 8.01
N LEU A 174 10.96 9.90 8.82
CA LEU A 174 10.67 9.83 10.26
C LEU A 174 11.83 10.35 11.14
N ARG A 175 12.93 10.78 10.53
CA ARG A 175 14.14 11.29 11.23
C ARG A 175 14.64 10.34 12.30
N CYS A 176 14.73 9.03 11.99
CA CYS A 176 15.16 7.99 12.91
C CYS A 176 16.34 7.20 12.39
N SER A 177 17.01 6.47 13.30
CA SER A 177 18.19 5.67 12.98
C SER A 177 17.83 4.39 12.22
N PRO A 178 18.63 3.94 11.23
CA PRO A 178 18.53 2.62 10.66
C PRO A 178 18.58 1.48 11.68
N GLU A 179 19.29 1.67 12.79
CA GLU A 179 19.38 0.68 13.87
C GLU A 179 18.01 0.34 14.47
N ASP A 180 17.12 1.32 14.53
CA ASP A 180 15.82 1.19 15.20
C ASP A 180 14.77 0.43 14.38
N ILE A 181 14.84 0.52 13.03
CA ILE A 181 13.74 0.11 12.16
C ILE A 181 14.13 -0.82 11.01
N THR A 182 15.43 -1.19 10.89
CA THR A 182 15.84 -2.10 9.81
C THR A 182 15.47 -3.53 10.14
N GLY A 183 14.58 -4.11 9.34
CA GLY A 183 14.20 -5.51 9.39
C GLY A 183 15.07 -6.40 8.48
N ARG A 184 14.86 -7.73 8.60
CA ARG A 184 15.59 -8.75 7.84
C ARG A 184 15.10 -8.91 6.39
N GLY A 185 13.98 -8.30 6.04
CA GLY A 185 13.33 -8.54 4.75
C GLY A 185 13.07 -10.03 4.53
N ALA A 186 13.46 -10.56 3.38
CA ALA A 186 13.29 -11.98 3.02
C ALA A 186 14.24 -12.94 3.78
N GLY A 187 14.57 -12.64 5.05
CA GLY A 187 15.29 -13.59 5.93
C GLY A 187 16.81 -13.47 5.89
N LEU A 188 17.36 -12.25 5.84
CA LEU A 188 18.81 -12.04 5.93
C LEU A 188 19.43 -12.63 7.22
N SER A 189 20.64 -13.16 7.07
CA SER A 189 21.51 -13.51 8.21
C SER A 189 21.90 -12.27 9.01
N ASP A 190 22.49 -12.45 10.21
CA ASP A 190 22.98 -11.31 11.01
C ASP A 190 24.02 -10.48 10.24
N ALA A 191 24.95 -11.13 9.55
CA ALA A 191 25.93 -10.44 8.71
C ALA A 191 25.26 -9.69 7.55
N GLY A 192 24.22 -10.25 6.93
CA GLY A 192 23.42 -9.59 5.89
C GLY A 192 22.67 -8.39 6.43
N LEU A 193 22.07 -8.49 7.62
CA LEU A 193 21.40 -7.38 8.28
C LEU A 193 22.37 -6.23 8.59
N GLN A 194 23.59 -6.53 9.05
CA GLN A 194 24.61 -5.50 9.28
C GLN A 194 25.03 -4.80 7.97
N ARG A 195 25.19 -5.54 6.87
CA ARG A 195 25.47 -4.93 5.55
C ARG A 195 24.32 -4.03 5.11
N LYS A 196 23.06 -4.46 5.30
CA LYS A 196 21.87 -3.68 4.97
C LYS A 196 21.83 -2.37 5.77
N LYS A 197 22.06 -2.41 7.07
CA LYS A 197 22.14 -1.23 7.94
C LYS A 197 23.25 -0.29 7.50
N ALA A 198 24.44 -0.81 7.21
CA ALA A 198 25.59 -0.03 6.75
C ALA A 198 25.31 0.63 5.37
N ALA A 199 24.67 -0.06 4.45
CA ALA A 199 24.30 0.50 3.15
C ALA A 199 23.28 1.64 3.30
N ILE A 200 22.26 1.48 4.15
CA ILE A 200 21.27 2.52 4.47
C ILE A 200 21.96 3.73 5.11
N GLN A 201 22.76 3.51 6.14
CA GLN A 201 23.49 4.59 6.83
C GLN A 201 24.37 5.38 5.87
N ARG A 202 25.09 4.68 4.96
CA ARG A 202 25.94 5.31 3.93
C ARG A 202 25.08 6.16 2.98
N ALA A 203 23.98 5.63 2.47
CA ALA A 203 23.09 6.35 1.56
C ALA A 203 22.57 7.66 2.20
N LEU A 204 22.10 7.58 3.44
CA LEU A 204 21.62 8.76 4.17
C LEU A 204 22.73 9.79 4.41
N SER A 205 23.96 9.32 4.73
CA SER A 205 25.10 10.19 5.00
C SER A 205 25.71 10.85 3.75
N ILE A 206 25.61 10.22 2.58
CA ILE A 206 26.13 10.78 1.32
C ILE A 206 25.15 11.77 0.71
N HIS A 207 23.84 11.43 0.72
CA HIS A 207 22.85 12.17 -0.05
C HIS A 207 22.09 13.20 0.77
N HIS A 208 22.12 13.11 2.10
CA HIS A 208 21.37 14.01 2.99
C HIS A 208 19.95 14.29 2.48
N PRO A 209 19.08 13.24 2.35
CA PRO A 209 17.74 13.44 1.84
C PRO A 209 16.98 14.42 2.75
N ASP A 210 16.30 15.39 2.14
CA ASP A 210 15.53 16.39 2.86
C ASP A 210 14.21 15.78 3.33
N ALA A 211 14.03 15.60 4.63
CA ALA A 211 12.85 15.02 5.24
C ALA A 211 11.56 15.82 4.97
N ASP A 212 11.67 17.10 4.63
CA ASP A 212 10.55 17.99 4.35
C ASP A 212 10.22 18.04 2.84
N ASP A 213 11.08 17.45 1.97
CA ASP A 213 10.83 17.21 0.55
C ASP A 213 10.75 15.70 0.25
N ALA A 214 9.54 15.15 0.29
CA ALA A 214 9.32 13.73 0.09
C ALA A 214 9.77 13.22 -1.31
N LEU A 215 9.76 14.08 -2.34
CA LEU A 215 10.28 13.74 -3.67
C LEU A 215 11.81 13.71 -3.69
N ASP A 216 12.49 14.52 -2.90
CA ASP A 216 13.94 14.44 -2.72
C ASP A 216 14.34 13.13 -2.03
N VAL A 217 13.63 12.75 -0.95
CA VAL A 217 13.83 11.44 -0.30
C VAL A 217 13.64 10.30 -1.29
N LEU A 218 12.53 10.31 -2.04
CA LEU A 218 12.20 9.29 -3.04
C LEU A 218 13.28 9.19 -4.12
N ALA A 219 13.76 10.31 -4.65
CA ALA A 219 14.78 10.34 -5.69
C ALA A 219 16.13 9.82 -5.20
N LYS A 220 16.53 10.18 -3.97
CA LYS A 220 17.85 9.83 -3.43
C LYS A 220 17.94 8.38 -2.97
N VAL A 221 16.91 7.88 -2.29
CA VAL A 221 16.99 6.57 -1.60
C VAL A 221 15.78 5.64 -1.87
N GLY A 222 14.91 5.98 -2.81
CA GLY A 222 13.70 5.22 -3.11
C GLY A 222 13.86 4.16 -4.20
N GLY A 223 12.73 3.78 -4.79
CA GLY A 223 12.59 2.81 -5.88
C GLY A 223 11.54 3.27 -6.90
N PHE A 224 11.63 2.79 -8.15
CA PHE A 224 10.65 3.16 -9.18
C PHE A 224 9.27 2.60 -8.88
N GLU A 225 9.19 1.36 -8.37
CA GLU A 225 7.95 0.72 -7.96
C GLU A 225 7.36 1.39 -6.71
N ILE A 226 8.21 1.87 -5.78
CA ILE A 226 7.77 2.65 -4.62
C ILE A 226 7.18 3.98 -5.09
N ALA A 227 7.85 4.67 -6.03
CA ALA A 227 7.34 5.90 -6.64
C ALA A 227 6.02 5.67 -7.39
N GLY A 228 5.90 4.55 -8.09
CA GLY A 228 4.64 4.10 -8.70
C GLY A 228 3.52 3.95 -7.68
N MET A 229 3.79 3.30 -6.54
CA MET A 229 2.80 3.18 -5.45
C MET A 229 2.45 4.53 -4.82
N VAL A 230 3.41 5.45 -4.66
CA VAL A 230 3.11 6.85 -4.25
C VAL A 230 2.08 7.45 -5.20
N GLY A 231 2.28 7.27 -6.51
CA GLY A 231 1.33 7.71 -7.53
C GLY A 231 -0.03 7.04 -7.42
N ILE A 232 -0.09 5.75 -7.11
CA ILE A 232 -1.35 5.02 -6.90
C ILE A 232 -2.13 5.64 -5.72
N PHE A 233 -1.47 5.96 -4.60
CA PHE A 233 -2.14 6.60 -3.46
C PHE A 233 -2.65 8.01 -3.80
N LEU A 234 -1.87 8.83 -4.48
CA LEU A 234 -2.29 10.15 -4.96
C LEU A 234 -3.44 10.04 -5.99
N GLY A 235 -3.37 9.02 -6.85
CA GLY A 235 -4.40 8.70 -7.83
C GLY A 235 -5.72 8.29 -7.18
N GLY A 236 -5.66 7.57 -6.05
CA GLY A 236 -6.84 7.21 -5.26
C GLY A 236 -7.67 8.42 -4.85
N LEU A 237 -7.01 9.46 -4.33
CA LEU A 237 -7.66 10.73 -4.02
C LEU A 237 -8.25 11.40 -5.27
N ARG A 238 -7.44 11.55 -6.33
CA ARG A 238 -7.82 12.27 -7.55
C ARG A 238 -8.99 11.63 -8.31
N HIS A 239 -9.08 10.29 -8.26
CA HIS A 239 -10.06 9.53 -9.02
C HIS A 239 -11.16 8.92 -8.15
N HIS A 240 -11.20 9.25 -6.85
CA HIS A 240 -12.20 8.73 -5.92
C HIS A 240 -12.23 7.19 -5.89
N VAL A 241 -11.05 6.58 -5.80
CA VAL A 241 -10.86 5.12 -5.69
C VAL A 241 -10.21 4.80 -4.35
N PRO A 242 -10.83 3.99 -3.50
CA PRO A 242 -10.20 3.51 -2.27
C PRO A 242 -8.98 2.63 -2.59
N ILE A 243 -7.87 2.91 -1.93
CA ILE A 243 -6.59 2.22 -2.10
C ILE A 243 -6.21 1.52 -0.81
N ILE A 244 -6.02 0.20 -0.85
CA ILE A 244 -5.60 -0.58 0.32
C ILE A 244 -4.08 -0.57 0.43
N ILE A 245 -3.58 -0.23 1.62
CA ILE A 245 -2.16 -0.32 2.00
C ILE A 245 -1.85 -1.78 2.34
N ASP A 246 -0.78 -2.34 1.73
CA ASP A 246 -0.24 -3.66 2.04
C ASP A 246 0.74 -3.62 3.22
N GLY A 247 1.95 -4.13 3.05
CA GLY A 247 3.03 -4.20 4.04
C GLY A 247 3.87 -2.93 4.13
N VAL A 248 5.10 -3.08 4.66
CA VAL A 248 6.00 -1.95 4.99
C VAL A 248 6.33 -1.07 3.79
N ILE A 249 6.55 -1.68 2.60
CA ILE A 249 6.95 -0.94 1.40
C ILE A 249 5.80 -0.08 0.91
N SER A 250 4.58 -0.64 0.88
CA SER A 250 3.35 0.09 0.58
C SER A 250 3.08 1.18 1.62
N ALA A 251 3.34 0.92 2.91
CA ALA A 251 3.17 1.89 3.98
C ALA A 251 4.13 3.10 3.84
N VAL A 252 5.39 2.86 3.43
CA VAL A 252 6.34 3.95 3.14
C VAL A 252 5.88 4.76 1.94
N ALA A 253 5.37 4.13 0.89
CA ALA A 253 4.80 4.83 -0.26
C ALA A 253 3.57 5.66 0.14
N ALA A 254 2.70 5.14 1.02
CA ALA A 254 1.56 5.87 1.57
C ALA A 254 2.01 7.09 2.39
N LEU A 255 3.01 6.93 3.27
CA LEU A 255 3.59 8.04 4.03
C LEU A 255 4.17 9.11 3.09
N THR A 256 4.90 8.70 2.06
CA THR A 256 5.46 9.62 1.06
C THR A 256 4.36 10.38 0.33
N ALA A 257 3.27 9.70 -0.07
CA ALA A 257 2.12 10.34 -0.70
C ALA A 257 1.45 11.37 0.22
N VAL A 258 1.31 11.07 1.51
CA VAL A 258 0.74 12.00 2.51
C VAL A 258 1.66 13.21 2.74
N ARG A 259 2.99 13.03 2.65
CA ARG A 259 3.94 14.16 2.73
C ARG A 259 3.87 15.05 1.49
N ILE A 260 3.56 14.51 0.32
CA ILE A 260 3.35 15.29 -0.92
C ILE A 260 1.99 15.98 -0.90
N ASP A 261 0.93 15.25 -0.57
CA ASP A 261 -0.45 15.77 -0.47
C ASP A 261 -1.16 15.12 0.73
N PRO A 262 -1.29 15.85 1.85
CA PRO A 262 -1.93 15.33 3.06
C PRO A 262 -3.37 14.83 2.84
N ALA A 263 -4.10 15.36 1.85
CA ALA A 263 -5.46 14.92 1.56
C ALA A 263 -5.51 13.48 1.02
N SER A 264 -4.41 12.96 0.46
CA SER A 264 -4.31 11.59 -0.07
C SER A 264 -4.62 10.53 0.97
N LYS A 265 -4.35 10.82 2.25
CA LYS A 265 -4.68 9.94 3.38
C LYS A 265 -6.15 9.51 3.39
N SER A 266 -7.06 10.38 2.98
CA SER A 266 -8.50 10.10 2.99
C SER A 266 -8.90 8.92 2.10
N ALA A 267 -8.12 8.63 1.05
CA ALA A 267 -8.36 7.53 0.11
C ALA A 267 -7.68 6.20 0.50
N MET A 268 -6.95 6.14 1.61
CA MET A 268 -6.12 5.02 2.02
C MET A 268 -6.79 4.15 3.08
N LEU A 269 -6.78 2.83 2.89
CA LEU A 269 -7.34 1.84 3.81
C LEU A 269 -6.21 0.94 4.35
N PRO A 270 -5.87 0.98 5.66
CA PRO A 270 -4.81 0.14 6.21
C PRO A 270 -5.31 -1.31 6.39
N ALA A 271 -4.63 -2.29 5.76
CA ALA A 271 -5.04 -3.70 5.85
C ALA A 271 -4.45 -4.42 7.05
N HIS A 272 -3.11 -4.61 7.06
CA HIS A 272 -2.47 -5.42 8.08
C HIS A 272 -1.24 -4.75 8.69
N MET A 273 -0.93 -5.12 9.94
CA MET A 273 0.33 -4.80 10.59
C MET A 273 1.35 -5.86 10.16
N SER A 274 2.27 -5.49 9.28
CA SER A 274 3.34 -6.38 8.83
C SER A 274 4.35 -6.62 9.94
N HIS A 275 5.09 -7.74 9.86
CA HIS A 275 6.12 -8.09 10.84
C HIS A 275 7.37 -7.20 10.80
N GLU A 276 7.54 -6.37 9.75
CA GLU A 276 8.69 -5.47 9.61
C GLU A 276 8.67 -4.30 10.62
N PRO A 277 9.78 -4.03 11.34
CA PRO A 277 9.78 -3.08 12.46
C PRO A 277 9.35 -1.64 12.08
N ALA A 278 9.65 -1.21 10.86
CA ALA A 278 9.35 0.14 10.40
C ALA A 278 7.85 0.43 10.34
N VAL A 279 7.00 -0.60 10.08
CA VAL A 279 5.58 -0.40 9.83
C VAL A 279 4.84 0.21 11.03
N VAL A 280 5.24 -0.15 12.24
CA VAL A 280 4.61 0.36 13.47
C VAL A 280 4.77 1.88 13.57
N ARG A 281 5.99 2.39 13.31
CA ARG A 281 6.27 3.84 13.33
C ARG A 281 5.56 4.56 12.19
N ILE A 282 5.54 3.96 10.99
CA ILE A 282 4.87 4.54 9.83
C ILE A 282 3.36 4.65 10.06
N MET A 283 2.71 3.59 10.55
CA MET A 283 1.27 3.60 10.83
C MET A 283 0.92 4.59 11.94
N SER A 284 1.78 4.71 12.97
CA SER A 284 1.63 5.73 14.02
C SER A 284 1.72 7.14 13.44
N GLU A 285 2.70 7.43 12.58
CA GLU A 285 2.87 8.73 11.92
C GLU A 285 1.68 9.06 11.02
N LEU A 286 1.16 8.06 10.29
CA LEU A 286 -0.05 8.19 9.49
C LEU A 286 -1.31 8.35 10.36
N GLY A 287 -1.25 8.03 11.67
CA GLY A 287 -2.44 7.95 12.52
C GLY A 287 -3.44 6.92 12.00
N MET A 288 -2.94 5.78 11.51
CA MET A 288 -3.74 4.67 10.99
C MET A 288 -3.59 3.43 11.86
N SER A 289 -4.65 2.63 11.95
CA SER A 289 -4.66 1.40 12.73
C SER A 289 -5.13 0.24 11.87
N PRO A 290 -4.21 -0.60 11.36
CA PRO A 290 -4.55 -1.78 10.58
C PRO A 290 -5.50 -2.72 11.34
N ILE A 291 -6.29 -3.49 10.57
CA ILE A 291 -7.31 -4.40 11.13
C ILE A 291 -6.71 -5.78 11.41
N ILE A 292 -5.80 -6.25 10.53
CA ILE A 292 -5.26 -7.61 10.58
C ILE A 292 -3.90 -7.58 11.28
N HIS A 293 -3.75 -8.43 12.32
CA HIS A 293 -2.52 -8.69 13.04
C HIS A 293 -2.21 -10.19 12.94
N ALA A 294 -1.47 -10.59 11.91
CA ALA A 294 -1.18 -11.99 11.58
C ALA A 294 0.31 -12.24 11.29
N ASP A 295 1.18 -11.30 11.71
CA ASP A 295 2.64 -11.36 11.54
C ASP A 295 3.10 -11.68 10.11
N MET A 296 2.32 -11.28 9.10
CA MET A 296 2.62 -11.53 7.70
C MET A 296 3.81 -10.69 7.24
N ALA A 297 4.66 -11.29 6.40
CA ALA A 297 5.84 -10.63 5.83
C ALA A 297 6.15 -11.12 4.40
N LEU A 298 5.13 -11.58 3.65
CA LEU A 298 5.34 -12.10 2.30
C LEU A 298 5.55 -10.98 1.28
N GLY A 299 4.75 -9.90 1.35
CA GLY A 299 4.68 -8.88 0.31
C GLY A 299 3.69 -9.23 -0.80
N GLU A 300 3.97 -8.81 -2.03
CA GLU A 300 3.16 -9.07 -3.24
C GLU A 300 1.71 -8.55 -3.16
N GLY A 301 1.34 -7.75 -2.15
CA GLY A 301 -0.05 -7.31 -1.94
C GLY A 301 -0.91 -8.31 -1.17
N THR A 302 -0.31 -9.37 -0.60
CA THR A 302 -1.04 -10.44 0.09
C THR A 302 -1.74 -9.96 1.34
N GLY A 303 -1.15 -9.03 2.09
CA GLY A 303 -1.78 -8.39 3.24
C GLY A 303 -2.97 -7.51 2.83
N ALA A 304 -2.83 -6.78 1.72
CA ALA A 304 -3.91 -5.94 1.21
C ALA A 304 -5.14 -6.75 0.78
N VAL A 305 -4.95 -7.83 0.02
CA VAL A 305 -6.09 -8.67 -0.41
C VAL A 305 -6.72 -9.45 0.73
N SER A 306 -6.00 -9.71 1.81
CA SER A 306 -6.54 -10.37 3.01
C SER A 306 -7.64 -9.56 3.70
N LEU A 307 -7.70 -8.24 3.49
CA LEU A 307 -8.77 -7.38 4.01
C LEU A 307 -10.10 -7.57 3.24
N LEU A 308 -10.05 -7.98 1.99
CA LEU A 308 -11.22 -7.98 1.10
C LEU A 308 -12.36 -8.88 1.58
N PRO A 309 -12.13 -10.14 2.02
CA PRO A 309 -13.20 -10.97 2.58
C PRO A 309 -13.88 -10.35 3.80
N LEU A 310 -13.13 -9.62 4.64
CA LEU A 310 -13.69 -8.92 5.80
C LEU A 310 -14.59 -7.75 5.36
N LEU A 311 -14.17 -7.00 4.34
CA LEU A 311 -15.00 -5.94 3.74
C LEU A 311 -16.25 -6.51 3.09
N ASP A 312 -16.16 -7.66 2.40
CA ASP A 312 -17.31 -8.34 1.81
C ASP A 312 -18.34 -8.74 2.88
N MET A 313 -17.89 -9.29 4.01
CA MET A 313 -18.77 -9.60 5.14
C MET A 313 -19.42 -8.34 5.71
N ALA A 314 -18.67 -7.27 5.90
CA ALA A 314 -19.21 -5.99 6.37
C ALA A 314 -20.26 -5.43 5.41
N LEU A 315 -20.00 -5.44 4.11
CA LEU A 315 -20.93 -4.94 3.09
C LEU A 315 -22.18 -5.81 2.96
N LYS A 316 -22.09 -7.12 3.20
CA LYS A 316 -23.27 -8.00 3.27
C LYS A 316 -24.20 -7.60 4.41
N VAL A 317 -23.66 -7.23 5.56
CA VAL A 317 -24.44 -6.70 6.69
C VAL A 317 -24.97 -5.30 6.38
N TYR A 318 -24.11 -4.42 5.84
CA TYR A 318 -24.45 -3.03 5.49
C TYR A 318 -25.61 -2.92 4.49
N HIS A 319 -25.63 -3.80 3.48
CA HIS A 319 -26.69 -3.85 2.46
C HIS A 319 -27.82 -4.84 2.78
N GLY A 320 -27.70 -5.56 3.90
CA GLY A 320 -28.66 -6.58 4.27
C GLY A 320 -30.04 -5.99 4.68
N PRO A 321 -31.10 -6.80 4.63
CA PRO A 321 -32.46 -6.37 4.97
C PRO A 321 -32.71 -6.32 6.48
N HIS A 322 -31.78 -6.77 7.33
CA HIS A 322 -31.95 -6.85 8.77
C HIS A 322 -31.85 -5.47 9.44
N THR A 323 -32.93 -4.72 9.42
CA THR A 323 -33.00 -3.35 9.97
C THR A 323 -33.95 -3.30 11.19
N PHE A 324 -33.80 -2.26 12.02
CA PHE A 324 -34.69 -2.02 13.14
C PHE A 324 -36.14 -1.84 12.67
N ASP A 325 -36.35 -1.15 11.55
CA ASP A 325 -37.67 -0.93 10.96
C ASP A 325 -38.35 -2.25 10.55
N GLU A 326 -37.58 -3.18 9.92
CA GLU A 326 -38.12 -4.50 9.54
C GLU A 326 -38.49 -5.37 10.77
N LEU A 327 -37.78 -5.17 11.88
CA LEU A 327 -38.10 -5.83 13.14
C LEU A 327 -39.25 -5.16 13.92
N GLY A 328 -39.70 -3.98 13.50
CA GLY A 328 -40.72 -3.20 14.17
C GLY A 328 -40.33 -2.67 15.56
N ILE A 329 -39.01 -2.43 15.75
CA ILE A 329 -38.43 -1.87 16.99
C ILE A 329 -37.69 -0.59 16.70
N SER A 330 -37.58 0.30 17.70
CA SER A 330 -36.82 1.56 17.56
C SER A 330 -35.33 1.30 17.44
N ALA A 331 -34.66 2.06 16.57
CA ALA A 331 -33.20 2.06 16.49
C ALA A 331 -32.56 2.53 17.82
N TYR A 332 -31.39 2.01 18.13
CA TYR A 332 -30.65 2.43 19.31
C TYR A 332 -30.15 3.87 19.17
N GLU A 333 -30.25 4.65 20.23
CA GLU A 333 -29.64 5.98 20.33
C GLU A 333 -28.28 5.89 21.03
N PRO A 334 -27.28 6.70 20.61
CA PRO A 334 -26.03 6.79 21.32
C PRO A 334 -26.26 7.22 22.79
N GLN A 335 -25.76 6.43 23.72
CA GLN A 335 -25.81 6.76 25.15
C GLN A 335 -24.61 7.64 25.54
N GLU A 336 -24.83 8.69 26.33
CA GLU A 336 -23.73 9.50 26.88
C GLU A 336 -22.80 8.63 27.74
N GLY A 337 -21.47 8.70 27.48
CA GLY A 337 -20.44 8.11 28.34
C GLY A 337 -19.73 6.85 27.85
N LYS A 338 -19.91 6.39 26.61
CA LYS A 338 -19.06 5.35 25.99
C LYS A 338 -18.73 5.71 24.54
N ALA A 339 -17.50 6.16 24.35
CA ALA A 339 -16.85 6.08 23.07
C ALA A 339 -16.17 4.71 22.92
#